data_79ea23df49fb7e88e979ba56fcac17d9
#
_entry.id   79ea23df49fb7e88e979ba56fcac17d9
#
_cell.length_a   1.000
_cell.length_b   1.000
_cell.length_c   1.000
_cell.angle_alpha   90.00
_cell.angle_beta   90.00
_cell.angle_gamma   90.00
#
_symmetry.space_group_name_H-M   'P 1'
#
loop_
_entity.id
_entity.type
_entity.pdbx_description
1 polymer ?
#
loop_
_entity_poly.entity_id
_entity_poly.type
_entity_poly.pdbx_seq_one_letter_code
_entity_poly.pdbx_strand_id
1 'polypeptide(L)'
;MAVLVYTENWDGSFKKLSFELVSYGAGLASMLGKPLVVLSIGNVASSELEKLGKYGARRILSLSDPALQVFDNQAYAEAIAQVATREQAEVVVLSNNNTGKAIAPRLSVKLKAGLGAGVSKLPLSTNPFVVYKRSFSGNAFAHVEIKTPVKIITLAQNSFGLVENPGTPSIETMSVPVDPALVKTTVAEAQKQTGKLLLTDAEIVVSGGRGMKSPDNWGPLVELAELLGGATACSRPVSDEGWRPHEEHTGQTGKIIAPNLYIAVGISGATQHLAGVSSSKVIVAINTDKDAPIFEAAQYGIVGDAMKVLPKLVEAVKEIKHK
;
A
#
# COMPACT_ATOMS: atom_id res chain seq x y z
N MET A 1 -7.34 1.49 -27.15
CA MET A 1 -7.56 1.99 -25.77
C MET A 1 -7.29 0.84 -24.81
N ALA A 2 -6.51 1.07 -23.76
CA ALA A 2 -6.06 0.05 -22.82
C ALA A 2 -6.24 0.52 -21.35
N VAL A 3 -6.16 -0.42 -20.40
CA VAL A 3 -5.87 -0.15 -18.99
C VAL A 3 -4.38 -0.34 -18.81
N LEU A 4 -3.67 0.70 -18.40
CA LEU A 4 -2.23 0.68 -18.10
C LEU A 4 -2.02 0.61 -16.61
N VAL A 5 -1.28 -0.38 -16.12
CA VAL A 5 -0.89 -0.52 -14.72
C VAL A 5 0.60 -0.34 -14.59
N TYR A 6 1.04 0.63 -13.79
CA TYR A 6 2.44 0.77 -13.44
C TYR A 6 2.73 -0.04 -12.16
N THR A 7 3.65 -0.99 -12.27
CA THR A 7 4.11 -1.81 -11.14
C THR A 7 5.50 -1.38 -10.68
N GLU A 8 5.61 -1.08 -9.39
CA GLU A 8 6.89 -0.78 -8.76
C GLU A 8 7.64 -2.07 -8.46
N ASN A 9 8.96 -2.03 -8.61
CA ASN A 9 9.85 -3.06 -8.13
C ASN A 9 10.84 -2.49 -7.11
N TRP A 10 11.38 -3.35 -6.27
CA TRP A 10 12.41 -3.05 -5.28
C TRP A 10 13.62 -3.94 -5.55
N ASP A 11 14.68 -3.33 -6.05
CA ASP A 11 15.89 -4.06 -6.47
C ASP A 11 15.59 -5.22 -7.44
N GLY A 12 14.73 -4.96 -8.44
CA GLY A 12 14.36 -5.95 -9.44
C GLY A 12 13.35 -7.00 -8.98
N SER A 13 12.77 -6.88 -7.78
CA SER A 13 11.77 -7.81 -7.25
C SER A 13 10.44 -7.13 -6.99
N PHE A 14 9.33 -7.82 -7.23
CA PHE A 14 8.00 -7.32 -6.94
C PHE A 14 7.58 -7.68 -5.51
N LYS A 15 6.83 -6.77 -4.89
CA LYS A 15 6.15 -6.99 -3.62
C LYS A 15 4.66 -7.20 -3.82
N LYS A 16 3.96 -7.59 -2.76
CA LYS A 16 2.51 -7.81 -2.74
C LYS A 16 1.72 -6.69 -3.41
N LEU A 17 2.11 -5.43 -3.18
CA LEU A 17 1.45 -4.26 -3.76
C LEU A 17 1.42 -4.30 -5.30
N SER A 18 2.51 -4.71 -5.95
CA SER A 18 2.58 -4.81 -7.41
C SER A 18 1.63 -5.88 -7.96
N PHE A 19 1.53 -7.02 -7.27
CA PHE A 19 0.58 -8.08 -7.62
C PHE A 19 -0.87 -7.65 -7.40
N GLU A 20 -1.15 -6.88 -6.34
CA GLU A 20 -2.47 -6.31 -6.07
C GLU A 20 -2.90 -5.32 -7.16
N LEU A 21 -1.97 -4.46 -7.63
CA LEU A 21 -2.21 -3.54 -8.73
C LEU A 21 -2.57 -4.27 -10.03
N VAL A 22 -1.87 -5.37 -10.34
CA VAL A 22 -2.18 -6.17 -11.52
C VAL A 22 -3.54 -6.85 -11.38
N SER A 23 -3.86 -7.41 -10.21
CA SER A 23 -5.18 -8.00 -9.93
C SER A 23 -6.30 -6.97 -10.11
N TYR A 24 -6.13 -5.77 -9.57
CA TYR A 24 -7.07 -4.66 -9.74
C TYR A 24 -7.20 -4.25 -11.20
N GLY A 25 -6.07 -4.08 -11.90
CA GLY A 25 -6.02 -3.72 -13.32
C GLY A 25 -6.70 -4.74 -14.21
N ALA A 26 -6.55 -6.04 -13.92
CA ALA A 26 -7.21 -7.12 -14.63
C ALA A 26 -8.74 -7.07 -14.46
N GLY A 27 -9.21 -6.87 -13.23
CA GLY A 27 -10.63 -6.67 -12.94
C GLY A 27 -11.21 -5.45 -13.67
N LEU A 28 -10.48 -4.32 -13.61
CA LEU A 28 -10.88 -3.09 -14.30
C LEU A 28 -10.89 -3.23 -15.82
N ALA A 29 -9.88 -3.87 -16.40
CA ALA A 29 -9.79 -4.15 -17.83
C ALA A 29 -10.97 -5.02 -18.31
N SER A 30 -11.32 -6.03 -17.53
CA SER A 30 -12.50 -6.87 -17.80
C SER A 30 -13.80 -6.05 -17.77
N MET A 31 -14.00 -5.19 -16.78
CA MET A 31 -15.19 -4.33 -16.70
C MET A 31 -15.32 -3.37 -17.87
N LEU A 32 -14.20 -2.87 -18.39
CA LEU A 32 -14.16 -1.94 -19.52
C LEU A 32 -14.16 -2.63 -20.88
N GLY A 33 -13.99 -3.96 -20.93
CA GLY A 33 -13.78 -4.69 -22.19
C GLY A 33 -12.52 -4.25 -22.94
N LYS A 34 -11.44 -3.92 -22.20
CA LYS A 34 -10.17 -3.38 -22.71
C LYS A 34 -9.01 -4.31 -22.37
N PRO A 35 -7.94 -4.32 -23.17
CA PRO A 35 -6.72 -5.04 -22.81
C PRO A 35 -6.04 -4.41 -21.60
N LEU A 36 -5.44 -5.27 -20.74
CA LEU A 36 -4.53 -4.88 -19.69
C LEU A 36 -3.11 -4.83 -20.25
N VAL A 37 -2.43 -3.71 -20.02
CA VAL A 37 -1.00 -3.52 -20.26
C VAL A 37 -0.34 -3.21 -18.93
N VAL A 38 0.71 -3.95 -18.58
CA VAL A 38 1.47 -3.72 -17.35
C VAL A 38 2.81 -3.09 -17.73
N LEU A 39 3.18 -2.02 -17.06
CA LEU A 39 4.46 -1.34 -17.21
C LEU A 39 5.33 -1.58 -15.98
N SER A 40 6.54 -2.05 -16.18
CA SER A 40 7.60 -2.12 -15.18
C SER A 40 8.77 -1.23 -15.61
N ILE A 41 9.24 -0.36 -14.72
CA ILE A 41 10.38 0.51 -14.95
C ILE A 41 11.55 0.05 -14.09
N GLY A 42 12.73 -0.08 -14.68
CA GLY A 42 13.95 -0.54 -14.05
C GLY A 42 14.43 -1.89 -14.57
N ASN A 43 15.55 -2.34 -14.04
CA ASN A 43 16.13 -3.63 -14.45
C ASN A 43 15.49 -4.78 -13.67
N VAL A 44 14.51 -5.43 -14.28
CA VAL A 44 13.76 -6.56 -13.70
C VAL A 44 13.97 -7.79 -14.58
N ALA A 45 14.37 -8.90 -13.97
CA ALA A 45 14.57 -10.16 -14.68
C ALA A 45 13.25 -10.70 -15.27
N SER A 46 13.31 -11.34 -16.45
CA SER A 46 12.12 -11.91 -17.10
C SER A 46 11.35 -12.87 -16.19
N SER A 47 12.06 -13.73 -15.44
CA SER A 47 11.45 -14.66 -14.47
C SER A 47 10.68 -13.94 -13.35
N GLU A 48 11.06 -12.72 -13.00
CA GLU A 48 10.33 -11.92 -12.02
C GLU A 48 9.10 -11.27 -12.67
N LEU A 49 9.25 -10.74 -13.89
CA LEU A 49 8.14 -10.19 -14.69
C LEU A 49 7.05 -11.24 -14.92
N GLU A 50 7.42 -12.49 -15.22
CA GLU A 50 6.48 -13.59 -15.43
C GLU A 50 5.56 -13.84 -14.23
N LYS A 51 6.00 -13.55 -13.01
CA LYS A 51 5.16 -13.71 -11.80
C LYS A 51 3.90 -12.84 -11.85
N LEU A 52 3.92 -11.71 -12.56
CA LEU A 52 2.75 -10.85 -12.75
C LEU A 52 1.65 -11.55 -13.57
N GLY A 53 2.04 -12.54 -14.42
CA GLY A 53 1.12 -13.36 -15.18
C GLY A 53 0.14 -14.17 -14.34
N LYS A 54 0.53 -14.52 -13.10
CA LYS A 54 -0.35 -15.22 -12.15
C LYS A 54 -1.58 -14.37 -11.77
N TYR A 55 -1.46 -13.04 -11.83
CA TYR A 55 -2.47 -12.09 -11.40
C TYR A 55 -3.19 -11.37 -12.55
N GLY A 56 -3.01 -11.84 -13.78
CA GLY A 56 -3.77 -11.36 -14.93
C GLY A 56 -3.00 -10.54 -15.95
N ALA A 57 -1.69 -10.28 -15.76
CA ALA A 57 -0.87 -9.68 -16.79
C ALA A 57 -0.77 -10.62 -17.99
N ARG A 58 -1.11 -10.10 -19.20
CA ARG A 58 -0.95 -10.82 -20.47
C ARG A 58 0.07 -10.16 -21.38
N ARG A 59 0.31 -8.88 -21.17
CA ARG A 59 1.30 -8.08 -21.89
C ARG A 59 2.02 -7.18 -20.90
N ILE A 60 3.35 -7.28 -20.86
CA ILE A 60 4.21 -6.54 -19.96
C ILE A 60 5.21 -5.73 -20.79
N LEU A 61 5.26 -4.45 -20.55
CA LEU A 61 6.25 -3.53 -21.10
C LEU A 61 7.36 -3.35 -20.05
N SER A 62 8.55 -3.77 -20.39
CA SER A 62 9.74 -3.61 -19.56
C SER A 62 10.55 -2.42 -20.09
N LEU A 63 10.59 -1.36 -19.30
CA LEU A 63 11.31 -0.13 -19.61
C LEU A 63 12.57 -0.02 -18.78
N SER A 64 13.73 -0.18 -19.41
CA SER A 64 15.02 0.00 -18.75
C SER A 64 15.78 1.12 -19.46
N ASP A 65 15.97 2.23 -18.73
CA ASP A 65 16.70 3.41 -19.21
C ASP A 65 17.63 3.93 -18.11
N PRO A 66 18.87 4.31 -18.42
CA PRO A 66 19.81 4.85 -17.44
C PRO A 66 19.28 6.07 -16.67
N ALA A 67 18.47 6.92 -17.30
CA ALA A 67 17.84 8.09 -16.66
C ALA A 67 16.75 7.70 -15.63
N LEU A 68 16.30 6.45 -15.66
CA LEU A 68 15.26 5.93 -14.78
C LEU A 68 15.79 4.94 -13.72
N GLN A 69 17.10 4.78 -13.59
CA GLN A 69 17.70 3.91 -12.58
C GLN A 69 17.46 4.42 -11.15
N VAL A 70 17.44 5.73 -10.99
CA VAL A 70 17.08 6.39 -9.73
C VAL A 70 15.68 6.97 -9.87
N PHE A 71 14.87 6.77 -8.85
CA PHE A 71 13.51 7.32 -8.86
C PHE A 71 13.56 8.86 -8.86
N ASP A 72 13.10 9.45 -9.95
CA ASP A 72 12.77 10.88 -10.03
C ASP A 72 11.32 11.00 -10.49
N ASN A 73 10.51 11.75 -9.72
CA ASN A 73 9.07 11.83 -9.96
C ASN A 73 8.69 12.54 -11.28
N GLN A 74 9.57 13.41 -11.83
CA GLN A 74 9.33 14.08 -13.11
C GLN A 74 9.68 13.15 -14.27
N ALA A 75 10.84 12.50 -14.20
CA ALA A 75 11.30 11.55 -15.21
C ALA A 75 10.33 10.34 -15.32
N TYR A 76 9.91 9.79 -14.18
CA TYR A 76 8.93 8.69 -14.15
C TYR A 76 7.56 9.11 -14.68
N ALA A 77 7.07 10.29 -14.30
CA ALA A 77 5.80 10.80 -14.83
C ALA A 77 5.87 11.03 -16.34
N GLU A 78 7.01 11.50 -16.87
CA GLU A 78 7.23 11.63 -18.31
C GLU A 78 7.21 10.28 -19.02
N ALA A 79 7.99 9.33 -18.54
CA ALA A 79 8.07 8.00 -19.12
C ALA A 79 6.70 7.31 -19.14
N ILE A 80 5.96 7.34 -18.02
CA ILE A 80 4.62 6.75 -17.93
C ILE A 80 3.63 7.48 -18.85
N ALA A 81 3.71 8.81 -18.99
CA ALA A 81 2.85 9.58 -19.89
C ALA A 81 3.07 9.20 -21.36
N GLN A 82 4.33 9.03 -21.78
CA GLN A 82 4.64 8.58 -23.14
C GLN A 82 4.13 7.17 -23.42
N VAL A 83 4.31 6.25 -22.47
CA VAL A 83 3.76 4.87 -22.60
C VAL A 83 2.23 4.91 -22.65
N ALA A 84 1.59 5.66 -21.75
CA ALA A 84 0.13 5.79 -21.72
C ALA A 84 -0.43 6.35 -23.05
N THR A 85 0.26 7.33 -23.63
CA THR A 85 -0.11 7.89 -24.94
C THR A 85 0.06 6.88 -26.07
N ARG A 86 1.19 6.16 -26.11
CA ARG A 86 1.49 5.14 -27.11
C ARG A 86 0.48 3.99 -27.07
N GLU A 87 0.12 3.53 -25.87
CA GLU A 87 -0.86 2.47 -25.64
C GLU A 87 -2.31 2.95 -25.71
N GLN A 88 -2.52 4.25 -25.95
CA GLN A 88 -3.85 4.88 -25.92
C GLN A 88 -4.62 4.52 -24.64
N ALA A 89 -3.94 4.59 -23.51
CA ALA A 89 -4.51 4.20 -22.23
C ALA A 89 -5.71 5.10 -21.86
N GLU A 90 -6.85 4.47 -21.61
CA GLU A 90 -8.03 5.16 -21.10
C GLU A 90 -7.96 5.32 -19.57
N VAL A 91 -7.40 4.33 -18.90
CA VAL A 91 -7.18 4.38 -17.45
C VAL A 91 -5.74 4.02 -17.15
N VAL A 92 -5.09 4.82 -16.29
CA VAL A 92 -3.77 4.54 -15.74
C VAL A 92 -3.90 4.27 -14.25
N VAL A 93 -3.40 3.12 -13.80
CA VAL A 93 -3.45 2.68 -12.41
C VAL A 93 -2.06 2.71 -11.80
N LEU A 94 -1.95 3.34 -10.64
CA LEU A 94 -0.73 3.46 -9.83
C LEU A 94 -1.02 3.01 -8.39
N SER A 95 0.01 2.76 -7.60
CA SER A 95 -0.12 2.59 -6.14
C SER A 95 -0.48 3.92 -5.45
N ASN A 96 -1.13 3.86 -4.31
CA ASN A 96 -1.37 5.05 -3.47
C ASN A 96 -0.32 5.20 -2.36
N ASN A 97 0.89 4.71 -2.59
CA ASN A 97 2.05 4.90 -1.71
C ASN A 97 2.77 6.25 -2.02
N ASN A 98 3.92 6.49 -1.42
CA ASN A 98 4.66 7.73 -1.63
C ASN A 98 5.08 7.95 -3.09
N THR A 99 5.51 6.88 -3.77
CA THR A 99 5.89 6.92 -5.20
C THR A 99 4.69 7.29 -6.08
N GLY A 100 3.58 6.57 -5.94
CA GLY A 100 2.38 6.85 -6.72
C GLY A 100 1.79 8.22 -6.46
N LYS A 101 1.80 8.69 -5.19
CA LYS A 101 1.37 10.04 -4.82
C LYS A 101 2.27 11.13 -5.41
N ALA A 102 3.56 10.85 -5.59
CA ALA A 102 4.48 11.80 -6.23
C ALA A 102 4.31 11.86 -7.75
N ILE A 103 3.95 10.74 -8.39
CA ILE A 103 3.79 10.62 -9.85
C ILE A 103 2.40 11.08 -10.31
N ALA A 104 1.33 10.61 -9.65
CA ALA A 104 -0.04 10.73 -10.15
C ALA A 104 -0.50 12.16 -10.45
N PRO A 105 -0.23 13.19 -9.63
CA PRO A 105 -0.62 14.56 -9.95
C PRO A 105 0.10 15.12 -11.18
N ARG A 106 1.39 14.78 -11.34
CA ARG A 106 2.19 15.19 -12.51
C ARG A 106 1.67 14.55 -13.78
N LEU A 107 1.37 13.26 -13.68
CA LEU A 107 0.80 12.50 -14.79
C LEU A 107 -0.59 13.03 -15.18
N SER A 108 -1.41 13.41 -14.18
CA SER A 108 -2.73 14.03 -14.41
C SER A 108 -2.64 15.29 -15.27
N VAL A 109 -1.69 16.16 -14.98
CA VAL A 109 -1.46 17.38 -15.79
C VAL A 109 -0.97 17.03 -17.19
N LYS A 110 0.02 16.12 -17.31
CA LYS A 110 0.59 15.73 -18.61
C LYS A 110 -0.44 15.10 -19.55
N LEU A 111 -1.30 14.25 -19.03
CA LEU A 111 -2.34 13.55 -19.79
C LEU A 111 -3.68 14.29 -19.83
N LYS A 112 -3.80 15.47 -19.19
CA LYS A 112 -5.06 16.19 -19.01
C LYS A 112 -6.15 15.27 -18.44
N ALA A 113 -5.78 14.43 -17.49
CA ALA A 113 -6.59 13.34 -16.94
C ALA A 113 -7.15 13.71 -15.56
N GLY A 114 -8.36 13.27 -15.27
CA GLY A 114 -8.91 13.33 -13.92
C GLY A 114 -8.25 12.28 -13.01
N LEU A 115 -8.03 12.64 -11.75
CA LEU A 115 -7.35 11.82 -10.76
C LEU A 115 -8.29 11.36 -9.65
N GLY A 116 -8.49 10.05 -9.55
CA GLY A 116 -9.09 9.37 -8.39
C GLY A 116 -8.01 8.85 -7.44
N ALA A 117 -7.70 9.61 -6.39
CA ALA A 117 -6.66 9.23 -5.45
C ALA A 117 -7.20 8.40 -4.28
N GLY A 118 -6.52 7.28 -3.95
CA GLY A 118 -6.86 6.42 -2.83
C GLY A 118 -8.13 5.59 -3.05
N VAL A 119 -8.34 5.15 -4.28
CA VAL A 119 -9.46 4.26 -4.64
C VAL A 119 -9.28 2.90 -3.98
N SER A 120 -10.35 2.31 -3.46
CA SER A 120 -10.28 1.07 -2.67
C SER A 120 -11.08 -0.09 -3.23
N LYS A 121 -11.84 0.12 -4.30
CA LYS A 121 -12.66 -0.90 -4.98
C LYS A 121 -12.65 -0.66 -6.49
N LEU A 122 -13.09 -1.63 -7.25
CA LEU A 122 -13.40 -1.41 -8.66
C LEU A 122 -14.45 -0.30 -8.81
N PRO A 123 -14.48 0.41 -9.95
CA PRO A 123 -15.49 1.43 -10.21
C PRO A 123 -16.91 0.88 -9.99
N LEU A 124 -17.77 1.71 -9.41
CA LEU A 124 -19.19 1.38 -9.25
C LEU A 124 -19.93 1.41 -10.57
N SER A 125 -19.46 2.23 -11.50
CA SER A 125 -19.95 2.36 -12.87
C SER A 125 -18.79 2.76 -13.78
N THR A 126 -18.85 2.33 -15.03
CA THR A 126 -17.89 2.72 -16.08
C THR A 126 -18.46 3.82 -16.99
N ASN A 127 -19.78 4.06 -16.93
CA ASN A 127 -20.45 5.15 -17.63
C ASN A 127 -21.69 5.61 -16.83
N PRO A 128 -21.63 6.75 -16.10
CA PRO A 128 -20.43 7.56 -15.85
C PRO A 128 -19.35 6.79 -15.09
N PHE A 129 -18.09 7.20 -15.21
CA PHE A 129 -16.98 6.54 -14.53
C PHE A 129 -16.89 6.99 -13.08
N VAL A 130 -17.36 6.15 -12.15
CA VAL A 130 -17.47 6.47 -10.73
C VAL A 130 -16.60 5.56 -9.88
N VAL A 131 -15.65 6.13 -9.15
CA VAL A 131 -14.77 5.43 -8.23
C VAL A 131 -15.19 5.62 -6.77
N TYR A 132 -14.82 4.66 -5.93
CA TYR A 132 -15.10 4.65 -4.51
C TYR A 132 -13.81 4.85 -3.71
N LYS A 133 -13.82 5.78 -2.77
CA LYS A 133 -12.67 6.07 -1.92
C LYS A 133 -13.07 6.43 -0.48
N ARG A 134 -12.14 6.21 0.44
CA ARG A 134 -12.26 6.75 1.80
C ARG A 134 -11.94 8.24 1.83
N SER A 135 -12.61 8.97 2.71
CA SER A 135 -12.46 10.41 2.94
C SER A 135 -12.47 10.72 4.43
N PHE A 136 -12.03 11.92 4.80
CA PHE A 136 -11.99 12.37 6.21
C PHE A 136 -11.30 11.35 7.14
N SER A 137 -10.08 10.95 6.79
CA SER A 137 -9.27 9.98 7.56
C SER A 137 -9.96 8.63 7.79
N GLY A 138 -10.88 8.23 6.90
CA GLY A 138 -11.61 6.97 6.99
C GLY A 138 -13.01 7.06 7.59
N ASN A 139 -13.42 8.24 8.11
CA ASN A 139 -14.73 8.45 8.72
C ASN A 139 -15.88 8.60 7.71
N ALA A 140 -15.56 8.78 6.43
CA ALA A 140 -16.56 8.87 5.37
C ALA A 140 -16.09 8.15 4.11
N PHE A 141 -17.05 7.88 3.23
CA PHE A 141 -16.79 7.36 1.89
C PHE A 141 -17.30 8.33 0.84
N ALA A 142 -16.58 8.45 -0.26
CA ALA A 142 -16.97 9.30 -1.37
C ALA A 142 -17.08 8.48 -2.66
N HIS A 143 -18.12 8.77 -3.42
CA HIS A 143 -18.26 8.37 -4.81
C HIS A 143 -17.80 9.55 -5.67
N VAL A 144 -16.77 9.34 -6.47
CA VAL A 144 -16.16 10.40 -7.28
C VAL A 144 -16.32 10.06 -8.74
N GLU A 145 -17.03 10.91 -9.47
CA GLU A 145 -17.13 10.81 -10.92
C GLU A 145 -15.91 11.44 -11.59
N ILE A 146 -15.26 10.70 -12.49
CA ILE A 146 -14.14 11.20 -13.30
C ILE A 146 -14.64 11.41 -14.73
N LYS A 147 -14.78 12.69 -15.13
CA LYS A 147 -15.41 13.09 -16.40
C LYS A 147 -14.46 13.16 -17.60
N THR A 148 -13.15 13.16 -17.34
CA THR A 148 -12.14 13.28 -18.40
C THR A 148 -12.05 12.00 -19.24
N PRO A 149 -11.65 12.08 -20.53
CA PRO A 149 -11.46 10.90 -21.39
C PRO A 149 -10.41 9.96 -20.81
N VAL A 150 -9.28 10.48 -20.34
CA VAL A 150 -8.25 9.71 -19.62
C VAL A 150 -8.46 9.84 -18.12
N LYS A 151 -8.34 8.75 -17.38
CA LYS A 151 -8.50 8.70 -15.93
C LYS A 151 -7.22 8.14 -15.30
N ILE A 152 -6.85 8.69 -14.18
CA ILE A 152 -5.77 8.16 -13.35
C ILE A 152 -6.36 7.71 -12.03
N ILE A 153 -5.97 6.51 -11.60
CA ILE A 153 -6.38 5.94 -10.32
C ILE A 153 -5.14 5.65 -9.52
N THR A 154 -5.11 6.05 -8.25
CA THR A 154 -4.16 5.46 -7.30
C THR A 154 -4.91 4.51 -6.38
N LEU A 155 -4.51 3.23 -6.37
CA LEU A 155 -5.12 2.18 -5.56
C LEU A 155 -4.59 2.23 -4.13
N ALA A 156 -5.49 2.31 -3.17
CA ALA A 156 -5.14 2.19 -1.75
C ALA A 156 -4.57 0.79 -1.48
N GLN A 157 -3.46 0.75 -0.75
CA GLN A 157 -2.76 -0.49 -0.46
C GLN A 157 -3.65 -1.45 0.33
N ASN A 158 -3.55 -2.74 0.02
CA ASN A 158 -4.28 -3.84 0.66
C ASN A 158 -5.80 -3.70 0.66
N SER A 159 -6.35 -2.91 -0.28
CA SER A 159 -7.79 -2.63 -0.38
C SER A 159 -8.53 -3.57 -1.31
N PHE A 160 -7.88 -4.10 -2.32
CA PHE A 160 -8.46 -5.00 -3.31
C PHE A 160 -8.08 -6.47 -3.06
N GLY A 161 -6.81 -6.70 -2.66
CA GLY A 161 -6.26 -8.02 -2.44
C GLY A 161 -5.69 -8.67 -3.70
N LEU A 162 -5.26 -9.92 -3.56
CA LEU A 162 -4.69 -10.71 -4.64
C LEU A 162 -5.77 -11.60 -5.24
N VAL A 163 -6.02 -11.45 -6.53
CA VAL A 163 -6.95 -12.29 -7.29
C VAL A 163 -6.15 -13.02 -8.36
N GLU A 164 -6.06 -14.34 -8.24
CA GLU A 164 -5.37 -15.18 -9.23
C GLU A 164 -6.17 -15.25 -10.51
N ASN A 165 -5.50 -14.94 -11.61
CA ASN A 165 -5.98 -15.07 -12.98
C ASN A 165 -4.79 -15.50 -13.85
N PRO A 166 -4.33 -16.77 -13.73
CA PRO A 166 -3.07 -17.21 -14.27
C PRO A 166 -3.04 -17.22 -15.80
N GLY A 167 -1.88 -16.87 -16.34
CA GLY A 167 -1.59 -16.92 -17.77
C GLY A 167 -0.14 -16.53 -18.03
N THR A 168 0.33 -16.84 -19.22
CA THR A 168 1.69 -16.53 -19.67
C THR A 168 1.71 -15.15 -20.30
N PRO A 169 2.44 -14.16 -19.76
CA PRO A 169 2.54 -12.85 -20.35
C PRO A 169 3.54 -12.82 -21.52
N SER A 170 3.27 -12.01 -22.53
CA SER A 170 4.31 -11.52 -23.45
C SER A 170 5.08 -10.40 -22.77
N ILE A 171 6.41 -10.46 -22.82
CA ILE A 171 7.30 -9.43 -22.28
C ILE A 171 7.94 -8.70 -23.44
N GLU A 172 7.72 -7.40 -23.51
CA GLU A 172 8.25 -6.53 -24.56
C GLU A 172 9.19 -5.50 -23.92
N THR A 173 10.44 -5.51 -24.34
CA THR A 173 11.38 -4.44 -23.96
C THR A 173 11.06 -3.19 -24.79
N MET A 174 10.99 -2.05 -24.10
CA MET A 174 10.77 -0.78 -24.76
C MET A 174 11.70 0.30 -24.23
N SER A 175 11.88 1.34 -25.00
CA SER A 175 12.52 2.59 -24.57
C SER A 175 11.61 3.77 -24.88
N VAL A 176 11.70 4.79 -24.07
CA VAL A 176 11.08 6.09 -24.30
C VAL A 176 12.14 7.16 -24.04
N PRO A 177 12.21 8.21 -24.86
CA PRO A 177 13.16 9.28 -24.62
C PRO A 177 12.79 10.04 -23.35
N VAL A 178 13.66 10.01 -22.35
CA VAL A 178 13.52 10.83 -21.14
C VAL A 178 14.57 11.93 -21.23
N ASP A 179 14.12 13.18 -21.20
CA ASP A 179 15.02 14.32 -21.16
C ASP A 179 15.84 14.27 -19.86
N PRO A 180 17.18 14.17 -19.93
CA PRO A 180 18.04 14.17 -18.75
C PRO A 180 17.85 15.39 -17.85
N ALA A 181 17.41 16.52 -18.40
CA ALA A 181 17.12 17.74 -17.64
C ALA A 181 15.94 17.59 -16.67
N LEU A 182 15.11 16.56 -16.83
CA LEU A 182 14.04 16.23 -15.90
C LEU A 182 14.54 15.51 -14.65
N VAL A 183 15.69 14.83 -14.73
CA VAL A 183 16.30 14.13 -13.60
C VAL A 183 17.03 15.16 -12.73
N LYS A 184 16.36 15.59 -11.67
CA LYS A 184 16.90 16.61 -10.73
C LYS A 184 17.29 16.03 -9.38
N THR A 185 17.04 14.75 -9.19
CA THR A 185 17.30 14.05 -7.92
C THR A 185 18.59 13.25 -8.05
N THR A 186 19.53 13.46 -7.13
CA THR A 186 20.69 12.59 -6.95
C THR A 186 20.57 11.91 -5.60
N VAL A 187 20.76 10.58 -5.57
CA VAL A 187 20.78 9.80 -4.33
C VAL A 187 22.24 9.73 -3.85
N ALA A 188 22.53 10.42 -2.76
CA ALA A 188 23.86 10.39 -2.15
C ALA A 188 24.08 9.07 -1.39
N GLU A 189 23.06 8.59 -0.69
CA GLU A 189 23.09 7.35 0.08
C GLU A 189 21.67 6.76 0.18
N ALA A 190 21.56 5.42 0.13
CA ALA A 190 20.32 4.70 0.36
C ALA A 190 20.50 3.74 1.52
N GLN A 191 19.85 4.02 2.65
CA GLN A 191 19.81 3.13 3.80
C GLN A 191 18.61 2.19 3.67
N LYS A 192 18.89 0.93 3.36
CA LYS A 192 17.86 -0.09 3.22
C LYS A 192 17.64 -0.78 4.57
N GLN A 193 16.40 -0.86 5.01
CA GLN A 193 16.04 -1.73 6.13
C GLN A 193 16.05 -3.18 5.65
N THR A 194 16.98 -3.97 6.16
CA THR A 194 17.10 -5.40 5.87
C THR A 194 16.75 -6.22 7.11
N GLY A 195 16.25 -7.44 6.90
CA GLY A 195 16.04 -8.43 7.98
C GLY A 195 14.75 -8.26 8.81
N LYS A 196 13.90 -7.25 8.54
CA LYS A 196 12.59 -7.10 9.18
C LYS A 196 11.50 -6.88 8.15
N LEU A 197 10.31 -7.41 8.43
CA LEU A 197 9.12 -7.12 7.64
C LEU A 197 8.81 -5.62 7.76
N LEU A 198 8.75 -4.92 6.62
CA LEU A 198 8.41 -3.50 6.62
C LEU A 198 6.97 -3.31 7.10
N LEU A 199 6.78 -2.36 8.00
CA LEU A 199 5.47 -2.07 8.58
C LEU A 199 4.39 -1.74 7.53
N THR A 200 4.78 -1.11 6.43
CA THR A 200 3.88 -0.81 5.31
C THR A 200 3.47 -2.04 4.49
N ASP A 201 4.28 -3.11 4.54
CA ASP A 201 4.04 -4.34 3.77
C ASP A 201 3.41 -5.44 4.64
N ALA A 202 3.35 -5.23 5.97
CA ALA A 202 2.85 -6.20 6.92
C ALA A 202 1.34 -6.43 6.78
N GLU A 203 0.93 -7.69 6.79
CA GLU A 203 -0.49 -8.08 6.79
C GLU A 203 -1.09 -8.08 8.19
N ILE A 204 -0.25 -8.29 9.19
CA ILE A 204 -0.63 -8.28 10.60
C ILE A 204 0.32 -7.31 11.32
N VAL A 205 -0.25 -6.44 12.14
CA VAL A 205 0.51 -5.47 12.92
C VAL A 205 0.04 -5.51 14.37
N VAL A 206 0.99 -5.67 15.29
CA VAL A 206 0.76 -5.56 16.73
C VAL A 206 1.41 -4.26 17.22
N SER A 207 0.60 -3.35 17.70
CA SER A 207 1.03 -1.99 18.03
C SER A 207 0.84 -1.68 19.52
N GLY A 208 1.87 -1.12 20.14
CA GLY A 208 1.83 -0.73 21.53
C GLY A 208 1.74 0.78 21.75
N GLY A 209 0.99 1.16 22.77
CA GLY A 209 0.90 2.54 23.25
C GLY A 209 1.54 2.73 24.64
N ARG A 210 1.39 3.93 25.22
CA ARG A 210 1.85 4.21 26.58
C ARG A 210 1.24 3.32 27.66
N GLY A 211 0.09 2.69 27.35
CA GLY A 211 -0.51 1.68 28.23
C GLY A 211 0.36 0.45 28.46
N MET A 212 1.43 0.27 27.68
CA MET A 212 2.50 -0.72 27.95
C MET A 212 3.37 -0.35 29.16
N LYS A 213 3.28 0.87 29.68
CA LYS A 213 3.89 1.42 30.90
C LYS A 213 5.42 1.56 30.88
N SER A 214 6.15 0.70 30.19
CA SER A 214 7.62 0.71 30.11
C SER A 214 8.09 0.03 28.82
N PRO A 215 9.24 0.42 28.23
CA PRO A 215 9.86 -0.29 27.13
C PRO A 215 10.21 -1.75 27.49
N ASP A 216 10.45 -2.07 28.77
CA ASP A 216 10.77 -3.42 29.22
C ASP A 216 9.58 -4.40 29.10
N ASN A 217 8.37 -3.88 29.01
CA ASN A 217 7.15 -4.68 28.92
C ASN A 217 6.79 -5.11 27.48
N TRP A 218 7.64 -4.82 26.49
CA TRP A 218 7.35 -5.10 25.07
C TRP A 218 7.55 -6.54 24.67
N GLY A 219 8.20 -7.37 25.49
CA GLY A 219 8.47 -8.78 25.18
C GLY A 219 7.26 -9.54 24.65
N PRO A 220 6.14 -9.62 25.38
CA PRO A 220 4.95 -10.35 24.94
C PRO A 220 4.29 -9.77 23.68
N LEU A 221 4.41 -8.45 23.43
CA LEU A 221 3.90 -7.80 22.23
C LEU A 221 4.72 -8.22 21.00
N VAL A 222 6.05 -8.22 21.13
CA VAL A 222 6.96 -8.65 20.07
C VAL A 222 6.74 -10.12 19.75
N GLU A 223 6.66 -10.97 20.79
CA GLU A 223 6.40 -12.41 20.64
C GLU A 223 5.07 -12.67 19.93
N LEU A 224 4.00 -11.93 20.28
CA LEU A 224 2.71 -12.04 19.59
C LEU A 224 2.82 -11.69 18.10
N ALA A 225 3.55 -10.61 17.78
CA ALA A 225 3.77 -10.22 16.39
C ALA A 225 4.54 -11.29 15.61
N GLU A 226 5.60 -11.83 16.18
CA GLU A 226 6.41 -12.91 15.58
C GLU A 226 5.59 -14.19 15.37
N LEU A 227 4.84 -14.62 16.38
CA LEU A 227 3.94 -15.76 16.29
C LEU A 227 2.91 -15.59 15.18
N LEU A 228 2.41 -14.41 14.95
CA LEU A 228 1.44 -14.11 13.89
C LEU A 228 2.10 -13.86 12.53
N GLY A 229 3.44 -13.84 12.44
CA GLY A 229 4.16 -13.48 11.21
C GLY A 229 3.95 -12.01 10.82
N GLY A 230 3.71 -11.15 11.79
CA GLY A 230 3.40 -9.74 11.63
C GLY A 230 4.57 -8.82 11.99
N ALA A 231 4.33 -7.52 11.90
CA ALA A 231 5.25 -6.47 12.31
C ALA A 231 4.82 -5.80 13.62
N THR A 232 5.80 -5.26 14.36
CA THR A 232 5.54 -4.39 15.52
C THR A 232 5.36 -2.94 15.09
N ALA A 233 4.49 -2.21 15.81
CA ALA A 233 4.29 -0.79 15.64
C ALA A 233 4.11 -0.08 16.98
N CYS A 234 4.16 1.23 16.98
CA CYS A 234 3.94 2.02 18.18
C CYS A 234 3.15 3.30 17.91
N SER A 235 2.54 3.83 18.97
CA SER A 235 1.94 5.15 18.94
C SER A 235 3.01 6.26 19.02
N ARG A 236 2.67 7.48 18.60
CA ARG A 236 3.59 8.62 18.60
C ARG A 236 4.26 8.86 19.96
N PRO A 237 3.54 8.92 21.10
CA PRO A 237 4.20 9.14 22.41
C PRO A 237 5.27 8.12 22.76
N VAL A 238 5.07 6.84 22.35
CA VAL A 238 6.06 5.78 22.56
C VAL A 238 7.34 6.03 21.75
N SER A 239 7.19 6.50 20.51
CA SER A 239 8.33 6.85 19.67
C SER A 239 9.04 8.11 20.16
N ASP A 240 8.29 9.14 20.57
CA ASP A 240 8.84 10.40 21.09
C ASP A 240 9.61 10.18 22.41
N GLU A 241 9.18 9.23 23.24
CA GLU A 241 9.87 8.82 24.48
C GLU A 241 11.03 7.84 24.23
N GLY A 242 11.30 7.48 22.97
CA GLY A 242 12.42 6.61 22.59
C GLY A 242 12.26 5.13 22.96
N TRP A 243 11.05 4.69 23.35
CA TRP A 243 10.81 3.26 23.68
C TRP A 243 10.93 2.37 22.45
N ARG A 244 10.52 2.89 21.29
CA ARG A 244 10.61 2.18 20.01
C ARG A 244 11.14 3.13 18.93
N PRO A 245 11.81 2.57 17.90
CA PRO A 245 12.37 3.37 16.83
C PRO A 245 11.27 4.07 16.03
N HIS A 246 11.60 5.21 15.43
CA HIS A 246 10.64 6.04 14.68
C HIS A 246 10.02 5.32 13.48
N GLU A 247 10.71 4.33 12.94
CA GLU A 247 10.22 3.48 11.84
C GLU A 247 8.99 2.64 12.22
N GLU A 248 8.76 2.42 13.52
CA GLU A 248 7.58 1.72 14.03
C GLU A 248 6.41 2.65 14.34
N HIS A 249 6.62 3.97 14.29
CA HIS A 249 5.56 4.93 14.57
C HIS A 249 4.46 4.91 13.50
N THR A 250 3.21 4.64 13.92
CA THR A 250 1.99 4.69 13.11
C THR A 250 1.12 5.87 13.47
N GLY A 251 0.55 6.50 12.46
CA GLY A 251 -0.33 7.65 12.60
C GLY A 251 -0.23 8.60 11.41
N GLN A 252 -0.94 9.72 11.48
CA GLN A 252 -0.97 10.73 10.43
C GLN A 252 0.41 11.29 10.07
N THR A 253 1.28 11.43 11.07
CA THR A 253 2.66 11.95 10.92
C THR A 253 3.71 10.84 10.87
N GLY A 254 3.31 9.60 11.08
CA GLY A 254 4.15 8.41 10.98
C GLY A 254 3.84 7.60 9.73
N LYS A 255 3.92 6.27 9.86
CA LYS A 255 3.54 5.35 8.80
C LYS A 255 2.01 5.23 8.72
N ILE A 256 1.45 5.40 7.53
CA ILE A 256 0.05 5.06 7.23
C ILE A 256 0.06 3.63 6.72
N ILE A 257 -0.68 2.76 7.40
CA ILE A 257 -0.71 1.32 7.14
C ILE A 257 -2.13 0.82 6.89
N ALA A 258 -2.23 -0.33 6.23
CA ALA A 258 -3.50 -0.97 5.92
C ALA A 258 -3.38 -2.50 6.06
N PRO A 259 -3.03 -3.03 7.25
CA PRO A 259 -2.94 -4.46 7.47
C PRO A 259 -4.31 -5.15 7.40
N ASN A 260 -4.31 -6.48 7.25
CA ASN A 260 -5.52 -7.28 7.41
C ASN A 260 -5.98 -7.28 8.87
N LEU A 261 -5.02 -7.34 9.82
CA LEU A 261 -5.27 -7.32 11.25
C LEU A 261 -4.35 -6.31 11.94
N TYR A 262 -4.95 -5.38 12.66
CA TYR A 262 -4.25 -4.43 13.51
C TYR A 262 -4.65 -4.65 14.98
N ILE A 263 -3.69 -5.01 15.82
CA ILE A 263 -3.92 -5.21 17.27
C ILE A 263 -3.35 -4.00 18.00
N ALA A 264 -4.22 -3.19 18.58
CA ALA A 264 -3.87 -1.98 19.35
C ALA A 264 -3.83 -2.30 20.84
N VAL A 265 -2.66 -2.23 21.46
CA VAL A 265 -2.44 -2.60 22.87
C VAL A 265 -2.07 -1.36 23.67
N GLY A 266 -2.91 -0.96 24.60
CA GLY A 266 -2.66 0.23 25.45
C GLY A 266 -2.56 1.53 24.66
N ILE A 267 -3.28 1.62 23.54
CA ILE A 267 -3.40 2.81 22.67
C ILE A 267 -4.76 3.45 22.92
N SER A 268 -4.79 4.77 23.13
CA SER A 268 -6.04 5.50 23.38
C SER A 268 -6.91 5.68 22.13
N GLY A 269 -6.30 5.76 20.95
CA GLY A 269 -7.05 5.98 19.71
C GLY A 269 -7.28 7.46 19.39
N ALA A 270 -6.31 8.32 19.68
CA ALA A 270 -6.35 9.71 19.22
C ALA A 270 -6.56 9.77 17.69
N THR A 271 -7.29 10.79 17.21
CA THR A 271 -7.66 10.96 15.79
C THR A 271 -6.45 10.85 14.85
N GLN A 272 -5.30 11.39 15.26
CA GLN A 272 -4.06 11.33 14.48
C GLN A 272 -3.53 9.89 14.35
N HIS A 273 -3.67 9.08 15.39
CA HIS A 273 -3.29 7.67 15.34
C HIS A 273 -4.26 6.88 14.45
N LEU A 274 -5.56 7.05 14.66
CA LEU A 274 -6.60 6.40 13.86
C LEU A 274 -6.49 6.73 12.38
N ALA A 275 -6.12 7.98 12.02
CA ALA A 275 -5.89 8.36 10.64
C ALA A 275 -4.81 7.53 9.93
N GLY A 276 -3.84 6.99 10.67
CA GLY A 276 -2.79 6.13 10.13
C GLY A 276 -3.15 4.65 10.04
N VAL A 277 -4.18 4.19 10.77
CA VAL A 277 -4.52 2.76 10.88
C VAL A 277 -5.95 2.42 10.46
N SER A 278 -6.80 3.42 10.21
CA SER A 278 -8.22 3.25 9.84
C SER A 278 -8.45 2.44 8.56
N SER A 279 -7.42 2.25 7.74
CA SER A 279 -7.48 1.40 6.55
C SER A 279 -7.26 -0.09 6.84
N SER A 280 -6.99 -0.46 8.09
CA SER A 280 -6.94 -1.86 8.52
C SER A 280 -8.29 -2.55 8.28
N LYS A 281 -8.28 -3.84 7.90
CA LYS A 281 -9.53 -4.57 7.66
C LYS A 281 -10.21 -4.95 8.97
N VAL A 282 -9.41 -5.36 9.96
CA VAL A 282 -9.88 -5.69 11.31
C VAL A 282 -8.97 -4.98 12.31
N ILE A 283 -9.57 -4.29 13.26
CA ILE A 283 -8.89 -3.68 14.40
C ILE A 283 -9.34 -4.41 15.67
N VAL A 284 -8.38 -4.85 16.46
CA VAL A 284 -8.58 -5.40 17.80
C VAL A 284 -7.99 -4.41 18.80
N ALA A 285 -8.75 -3.97 19.78
CA ALA A 285 -8.31 -3.01 20.79
C ALA A 285 -8.22 -3.65 22.18
N ILE A 286 -7.12 -3.38 22.88
CA ILE A 286 -6.91 -3.77 24.27
C ILE A 286 -6.56 -2.51 25.07
N ASN A 287 -7.43 -2.11 25.97
CA ASN A 287 -7.24 -0.93 26.81
C ASN A 287 -7.95 -1.14 28.18
N THR A 288 -7.43 -0.53 29.21
CA THR A 288 -8.06 -0.52 30.54
C THR A 288 -9.23 0.46 30.63
N ASP A 289 -9.18 1.54 29.83
CA ASP A 289 -10.24 2.53 29.73
C ASP A 289 -11.28 2.07 28.72
N LYS A 290 -12.46 1.72 29.18
CA LYS A 290 -13.59 1.27 28.35
C LYS A 290 -14.11 2.34 27.39
N ASP A 291 -13.88 3.62 27.70
CA ASP A 291 -14.34 4.77 26.93
C ASP A 291 -13.23 5.30 25.99
N ALA A 292 -12.11 4.57 25.86
CA ALA A 292 -11.03 4.94 24.96
C ALA A 292 -11.51 4.97 23.50
N PRO A 293 -11.25 6.05 22.73
CA PRO A 293 -11.72 6.20 21.34
C PRO A 293 -11.29 5.08 20.39
N ILE A 294 -10.24 4.32 20.72
CA ILE A 294 -9.82 3.17 19.91
C ILE A 294 -10.93 2.12 19.77
N PHE A 295 -11.81 1.98 20.76
CA PHE A 295 -12.91 1.01 20.74
C PHE A 295 -13.99 1.38 19.72
N GLU A 296 -14.17 2.67 19.41
CA GLU A 296 -15.12 3.10 18.37
C GLU A 296 -14.68 2.65 16.96
N ALA A 297 -13.39 2.52 16.76
CA ALA A 297 -12.81 2.08 15.47
C ALA A 297 -12.59 0.56 15.40
N ALA A 298 -12.66 -0.15 16.54
CA ALA A 298 -12.34 -1.56 16.65
C ALA A 298 -13.54 -2.45 16.39
N GLN A 299 -13.35 -3.57 15.66
CA GLN A 299 -14.34 -4.63 15.50
C GLN A 299 -14.39 -5.54 16.73
N TYR A 300 -13.27 -5.64 17.45
CA TYR A 300 -13.16 -6.44 18.67
C TYR A 300 -12.42 -5.66 19.75
N GLY A 301 -12.90 -5.75 20.97
CA GLY A 301 -12.30 -5.04 22.10
C GLY A 301 -12.19 -5.90 23.35
N ILE A 302 -11.08 -5.74 24.06
CA ILE A 302 -10.87 -6.32 25.39
C ILE A 302 -10.61 -5.17 26.37
N VAL A 303 -11.54 -4.97 27.32
CA VAL A 303 -11.32 -4.03 28.41
C VAL A 303 -10.48 -4.75 29.48
N GLY A 304 -9.19 -4.41 29.56
CA GLY A 304 -8.26 -5.09 30.46
C GLY A 304 -6.84 -4.55 30.44
N ASP A 305 -6.06 -4.94 31.43
CA ASP A 305 -4.64 -4.59 31.49
C ASP A 305 -3.84 -5.40 30.47
N ALA A 306 -3.11 -4.70 29.62
CA ALA A 306 -2.23 -5.29 28.61
C ALA A 306 -1.27 -6.33 29.19
N MET A 307 -0.75 -6.09 30.37
CA MET A 307 0.18 -7.01 31.06
C MET A 307 -0.46 -8.35 31.45
N LYS A 308 -1.78 -8.38 31.60
CA LYS A 308 -2.54 -9.62 31.90
C LYS A 308 -3.10 -10.27 30.63
N VAL A 309 -3.45 -9.47 29.63
CA VAL A 309 -4.10 -9.94 28.39
C VAL A 309 -3.07 -10.50 27.40
N LEU A 310 -1.95 -9.81 27.16
CA LEU A 310 -0.94 -10.22 26.18
C LEU A 310 -0.40 -11.64 26.41
N PRO A 311 0.05 -12.02 27.61
CA PRO A 311 0.57 -13.38 27.82
C PRO A 311 -0.47 -14.47 27.47
N LYS A 312 -1.73 -14.24 27.83
CA LYS A 312 -2.83 -15.17 27.49
C LYS A 312 -3.11 -15.26 26.00
N LEU A 313 -2.99 -14.13 25.27
CA LEU A 313 -3.11 -14.14 23.81
C LEU A 313 -1.95 -14.90 23.16
N VAL A 314 -0.74 -14.72 23.65
CA VAL A 314 0.44 -15.48 23.19
C VAL A 314 0.22 -16.97 23.39
N GLU A 315 -0.22 -17.41 24.56
CA GLU A 315 -0.55 -18.80 24.84
C GLU A 315 -1.60 -19.35 23.88
N ALA A 316 -2.73 -18.64 23.73
CA ALA A 316 -3.83 -19.05 22.86
C ALA A 316 -3.38 -19.17 21.39
N VAL A 317 -2.55 -18.25 20.90
CA VAL A 317 -2.01 -18.31 19.52
C VAL A 317 -1.06 -19.50 19.35
N LYS A 318 -0.23 -19.79 20.36
CA LYS A 318 0.62 -21.00 20.35
C LYS A 318 -0.21 -22.27 20.24
N GLU A 319 -1.26 -22.40 21.05
CA GLU A 319 -2.17 -23.56 21.01
C GLU A 319 -2.84 -23.75 19.64
N ILE A 320 -3.27 -22.66 19.00
CA ILE A 320 -3.90 -22.72 17.66
C ILE A 320 -2.88 -23.17 16.60
N LYS A 321 -1.62 -22.74 16.71
CA LYS A 321 -0.58 -23.09 15.74
C LYS A 321 -0.04 -24.50 15.89
N HIS A 322 -0.22 -25.13 17.05
CA HIS A 322 0.20 -26.52 17.30
C HIS A 322 -0.90 -27.55 16.97
N LYS A 323 -2.10 -27.10 16.60
CA LYS A 323 -3.18 -27.91 16.05
C LYS A 323 -3.14 -27.94 14.52
#